data_5af482821ccc038cdfc5deb026767b50
#
_entry.id   5af482821ccc038cdfc5deb026767b50
#
_cell.length_a   1.000
_cell.length_b   1.000
_cell.length_c   1.000
_cell.angle_alpha   90.00
_cell.angle_beta   90.00
_cell.angle_gamma   90.00
#
_symmetry.space_group_name_H-M   'P 1'
#
loop_
_entity.id
_entity.type
_entity.pdbx_description
1 polymer ?
#
loop_
_entity_poly.entity_id
_entity_poly.type
_entity_poly.pdbx_seq_one_letter_code
_entity_poly.pdbx_strand_id
1 'polypeptide(L)'
;MKERINVALGLDTDLNIIEAAKKAVSEPVDRTQHVIAVLPEGCSACPVNKYMITDVCRRCLTHRCMNGCPKKAISVYQGRAHIDYDVCVECGNCKRACPYGAVVEISRPCENACKVHALHMGADKKAEIDKNVCVECGACRGACPFGAIEERSHIVQLIQDLKAENRSVYALLAPSFVGQFGLKVSPGQIKKACRMLGFTQVKEVAVGADMTVISEAEEYVEKVEHGDQKLLTSSCCPAFVATVKRHAPALADCISDTVSPMVARSKAVKHNDPGAITVFVGPCIAKKVEAREHPDEIDYSLTFEELKCMMDSQGINPAELEAEDFQPDSSADGCSFPQEAGVSKAVNDYTEKFHDITVNSHYCNGLEECLKALKDYQDGKLDIKYLEGMACVKGCLNGPGSLTEPGLTRVLLKRFADTTKVKCPGDNDFAQNEVKHVDMERVYLRK
;
A
#
# COMPACT_ATOMS: atom_id res chain seq x y z
N MET A 1 7.55 15.79 16.85
CA MET A 1 6.10 15.73 17.14
C MET A 1 5.30 16.73 16.30
N LYS A 2 5.68 18.02 16.26
CA LYS A 2 5.01 19.07 15.47
C LYS A 2 4.84 18.67 13.99
N GLU A 3 5.93 18.32 13.29
CA GLU A 3 5.91 17.88 11.90
C GLU A 3 4.93 16.71 11.67
N ARG A 4 4.94 15.72 12.58
CA ARG A 4 4.04 14.56 12.48
C ARG A 4 2.57 14.97 12.62
N ILE A 5 2.26 15.89 13.53
CA ILE A 5 0.89 16.42 13.68
C ILE A 5 0.48 17.12 12.38
N ASN A 6 1.33 17.95 11.79
CA ASN A 6 1.02 18.64 10.53
C ASN A 6 0.72 17.65 9.41
N VAL A 7 1.53 16.61 9.24
CA VAL A 7 1.31 15.55 8.22
C VAL A 7 0.03 14.77 8.51
N ALA A 8 -0.26 14.44 9.77
CA ALA A 8 -1.51 13.81 10.18
C ALA A 8 -2.74 14.70 9.94
N LEU A 9 -2.56 16.01 9.89
CA LEU A 9 -3.59 16.97 9.47
C LEU A 9 -3.69 17.16 7.96
N GLY A 10 -2.88 16.45 7.17
CA GLY A 10 -2.81 16.56 5.71
C GLY A 10 -1.99 17.76 5.19
N LEU A 11 -1.21 18.41 6.06
CA LEU A 11 -0.52 19.67 5.79
C LEU A 11 1.00 19.50 5.68
N ASP A 12 1.69 20.58 5.29
CA ASP A 12 3.16 20.61 5.24
C ASP A 12 3.81 20.69 6.63
N THR A 13 5.06 20.24 6.71
CA THR A 13 5.78 20.03 7.99
C THR A 13 6.17 21.31 8.72
N ASP A 14 6.26 22.43 8.05
CA ASP A 14 6.83 23.71 8.54
C ASP A 14 5.85 24.61 9.31
N LEU A 15 4.53 24.39 9.19
CA LEU A 15 3.51 25.18 9.84
C LEU A 15 3.57 25.08 11.38
N ASN A 16 3.25 26.16 12.10
CA ASN A 16 3.06 26.04 13.54
C ASN A 16 1.72 25.33 13.84
N ILE A 17 1.61 24.70 15.03
CA ILE A 17 0.47 23.82 15.37
C ILE A 17 -0.87 24.58 15.36
N ILE A 18 -0.90 25.86 15.76
CA ILE A 18 -2.13 26.65 15.82
C ILE A 18 -2.60 27.00 14.40
N GLU A 19 -1.68 27.41 13.54
CA GLU A 19 -1.96 27.68 12.13
C GLU A 19 -2.39 26.41 11.42
N ALA A 20 -1.68 25.28 11.64
CA ALA A 20 -2.04 24.00 11.08
C ALA A 20 -3.44 23.55 11.50
N ALA A 21 -3.80 23.68 12.77
CA ALA A 21 -5.13 23.33 13.25
C ALA A 21 -6.23 24.19 12.61
N LYS A 22 -6.00 25.51 12.48
CA LYS A 22 -6.94 26.41 11.80
C LYS A 22 -7.10 26.05 10.33
N LYS A 23 -5.99 25.86 9.63
CA LYS A 23 -5.95 25.53 8.21
C LYS A 23 -6.65 24.19 7.93
N ALA A 24 -6.37 23.15 8.72
CA ALA A 24 -6.97 21.84 8.58
C ALA A 24 -8.51 21.85 8.71
N VAL A 25 -9.07 22.81 9.46
CA VAL A 25 -10.53 22.93 9.64
C VAL A 25 -11.17 23.82 8.56
N SER A 26 -10.45 24.84 8.09
CA SER A 26 -11.03 25.87 7.20
C SER A 26 -10.78 25.65 5.72
N GLU A 27 -9.78 24.86 5.34
CA GLU A 27 -9.39 24.64 3.96
C GLU A 27 -9.73 23.21 3.50
N PRO A 28 -10.11 23.03 2.24
CA PRO A 28 -10.27 21.71 1.65
C PRO A 28 -8.91 20.99 1.61
N VAL A 29 -8.96 19.67 1.59
CA VAL A 29 -7.75 18.84 1.43
C VAL A 29 -7.06 19.16 0.11
N ASP A 30 -5.78 19.47 0.18
CA ASP A 30 -4.92 19.57 -1.00
C ASP A 30 -4.59 18.15 -1.52
N ARG A 31 -5.33 17.70 -2.52
CA ARG A 31 -5.15 16.39 -3.16
C ARG A 31 -4.00 16.36 -4.16
N THR A 32 -3.30 17.49 -4.40
CA THR A 32 -2.16 17.52 -5.33
C THR A 32 -0.86 17.08 -4.68
N GLN A 33 -0.78 17.12 -3.35
CA GLN A 33 0.43 16.77 -2.61
C GLN A 33 0.73 15.27 -2.64
N HIS A 34 2.02 14.95 -2.64
CA HIS A 34 2.49 13.58 -2.48
C HIS A 34 2.03 12.99 -1.15
N VAL A 35 1.47 11.78 -1.16
CA VAL A 35 0.88 11.18 0.05
C VAL A 35 1.92 10.93 1.13
N ILE A 36 3.14 10.55 0.74
CA ILE A 36 4.22 10.25 1.69
C ILE A 36 5.08 11.50 1.91
N ALA A 37 5.31 11.83 3.17
CA ALA A 37 6.16 12.92 3.62
C ALA A 37 7.34 12.42 4.48
N VAL A 38 8.50 13.05 4.34
CA VAL A 38 9.65 12.85 5.23
C VAL A 38 9.63 13.93 6.31
N LEU A 39 9.81 13.51 7.57
CA LEU A 39 9.93 14.38 8.73
C LEU A 39 11.42 14.62 9.02
N PRO A 40 11.99 15.79 8.67
CA PRO A 40 13.43 16.04 8.75
C PRO A 40 14.03 15.86 10.14
N GLU A 41 13.32 16.26 11.19
CA GLU A 41 13.78 16.10 12.58
C GLU A 41 13.84 14.64 13.01
N GLY A 42 12.84 13.84 12.64
CA GLY A 42 12.81 12.40 12.92
C GLY A 42 13.93 11.65 12.16
N CYS A 43 14.24 12.07 10.94
CA CYS A 43 15.26 11.46 10.10
C CYS A 43 16.68 11.64 10.67
N SER A 44 16.92 12.67 11.47
CA SER A 44 18.23 12.96 12.10
C SER A 44 18.69 11.86 13.09
N ALA A 45 17.79 10.98 13.57
CA ALA A 45 18.15 9.88 14.46
C ALA A 45 18.82 8.68 13.76
N CYS A 46 18.80 8.59 12.44
CA CYS A 46 19.46 7.53 11.68
C CYS A 46 20.99 7.68 11.68
N PRO A 47 21.75 6.56 11.63
CA PRO A 47 23.19 6.60 11.37
C PRO A 47 23.45 7.33 10.05
N VAL A 48 24.35 8.29 10.10
CA VAL A 48 24.62 9.18 8.95
C VAL A 48 25.60 8.56 7.98
N ASN A 49 26.44 7.62 8.45
CA ASN A 49 27.57 7.09 7.70
C ASN A 49 27.30 5.68 7.19
N LYS A 50 27.57 5.44 5.91
CA LYS A 50 27.31 4.15 5.24
C LYS A 50 28.23 3.03 5.72
N TYR A 51 29.45 3.33 6.11
CA TYR A 51 30.41 2.35 6.58
C TYR A 51 30.87 2.65 8.00
N MET A 52 30.97 1.64 8.83
CA MET A 52 31.43 1.72 10.22
C MET A 52 32.39 0.59 10.54
N ILE A 53 33.42 0.87 11.35
CA ILE A 53 34.34 -0.14 11.84
C ILE A 53 33.87 -0.62 13.21
N THR A 54 33.60 -1.93 13.32
CA THR A 54 33.08 -2.58 14.51
C THR A 54 34.20 -3.06 15.45
N ASP A 55 33.84 -3.53 16.65
CA ASP A 55 34.76 -4.10 17.64
C ASP A 55 35.41 -5.40 17.18
N VAL A 56 34.97 -6.02 16.10
CA VAL A 56 35.61 -7.17 15.44
C VAL A 56 36.94 -6.79 14.81
N CYS A 57 37.33 -5.51 14.74
CA CYS A 57 38.60 -5.04 14.21
C CYS A 57 39.78 -5.70 14.96
N ARG A 58 40.60 -6.49 14.23
CA ARG A 58 41.71 -7.28 14.77
C ARG A 58 43.04 -6.52 14.81
N ARG A 59 43.04 -5.21 14.52
CA ARG A 59 44.24 -4.38 14.57
C ARG A 59 45.40 -4.96 13.73
N CYS A 60 45.11 -5.50 12.54
CA CYS A 60 46.10 -6.23 11.73
C CYS A 60 47.23 -5.31 11.25
N LEU A 61 48.47 -5.85 11.23
CA LEU A 61 49.66 -5.13 10.83
C LEU A 61 49.64 -4.67 9.35
N THR A 62 48.91 -5.38 8.49
CA THR A 62 48.85 -5.09 7.07
C THR A 62 47.95 -3.87 6.73
N HIS A 63 47.13 -3.41 7.68
CA HIS A 63 46.27 -2.26 7.57
C HIS A 63 45.54 -2.16 6.22
N ARG A 64 45.01 -3.31 5.72
CA ARG A 64 44.41 -3.40 4.37
C ARG A 64 43.31 -2.38 4.12
N CYS A 65 42.49 -2.07 5.13
CA CYS A 65 41.44 -1.06 5.02
C CYS A 65 42.02 0.36 4.78
N MET A 66 43.13 0.70 5.43
CA MET A 66 43.82 1.98 5.23
C MET A 66 44.48 2.04 3.85
N ASN A 67 45.24 1.00 3.48
CA ASN A 67 45.93 0.93 2.19
C ASN A 67 44.97 0.88 1.01
N GLY A 68 43.78 0.29 1.20
CA GLY A 68 42.69 0.24 0.21
C GLY A 68 41.86 1.52 0.12
N CYS A 69 42.09 2.51 0.99
CA CYS A 69 41.30 3.73 1.00
C CYS A 69 41.88 4.79 0.05
N PRO A 70 41.23 5.13 -1.08
CA PRO A 70 41.75 6.07 -2.04
C PRO A 70 41.85 7.51 -1.50
N LYS A 71 41.00 7.83 -0.48
CA LYS A 71 40.97 9.16 0.15
C LYS A 71 41.77 9.21 1.45
N LYS A 72 42.43 8.09 1.85
CA LYS A 72 43.20 8.00 3.10
C LYS A 72 42.38 8.39 4.34
N ALA A 73 41.05 8.16 4.29
CA ALA A 73 40.10 8.51 5.34
C ALA A 73 40.15 7.55 6.54
N ILE A 74 41.06 6.57 6.57
CA ILE A 74 41.14 5.61 7.67
C ILE A 74 42.49 5.78 8.37
N SER A 75 42.42 5.99 9.68
CA SER A 75 43.57 6.08 10.58
C SER A 75 43.49 5.03 11.69
N VAL A 76 44.58 4.76 12.37
CA VAL A 76 44.59 3.94 13.58
C VAL A 76 44.73 4.84 14.80
N TYR A 77 43.75 4.76 15.69
CA TYR A 77 43.74 5.48 16.96
C TYR A 77 43.50 4.49 18.09
N GLN A 78 44.26 4.55 19.17
CA GLN A 78 44.18 3.59 20.30
C GLN A 78 44.20 2.12 19.84
N GLY A 79 45.03 1.82 18.83
CA GLY A 79 45.19 0.47 18.29
C GLY A 79 44.01 -0.04 17.44
N ARG A 80 43.03 0.79 17.10
CA ARG A 80 41.87 0.44 16.31
C ARG A 80 41.77 1.34 15.06
N ALA A 81 41.27 0.79 13.96
CA ALA A 81 41.00 1.59 12.77
C ALA A 81 39.76 2.46 13.00
N HIS A 82 39.81 3.70 12.57
CA HIS A 82 38.72 4.67 12.60
C HIS A 82 38.56 5.28 11.21
N ILE A 83 37.32 5.59 10.83
CA ILE A 83 37.00 6.30 9.59
C ILE A 83 36.81 7.77 9.93
N ASP A 84 37.55 8.63 9.23
CA ASP A 84 37.30 10.06 9.19
C ASP A 84 36.15 10.30 8.19
N TYR A 85 34.99 10.64 8.71
CA TYR A 85 33.77 10.79 7.92
C TYR A 85 33.71 12.10 7.14
N ASP A 86 34.55 13.08 7.47
CA ASP A 86 34.63 14.33 6.72
C ASP A 86 35.40 14.14 5.39
N VAL A 87 36.29 13.14 5.36
CA VAL A 87 37.12 12.80 4.19
C VAL A 87 36.54 11.58 3.44
N CYS A 88 35.72 10.76 4.10
CA CYS A 88 35.20 9.52 3.54
C CYS A 88 34.18 9.75 2.42
N VAL A 89 34.44 9.17 1.24
CA VAL A 89 33.53 9.21 0.08
C VAL A 89 32.67 7.95 -0.06
N GLU A 90 32.55 7.15 0.98
CA GLU A 90 31.65 5.99 1.07
C GLU A 90 31.80 4.96 -0.08
N CYS A 91 33.00 4.78 -0.63
CA CYS A 91 33.27 3.90 -1.78
C CYS A 91 33.27 2.39 -1.48
N GLY A 92 33.27 1.97 -0.21
CA GLY A 92 33.23 0.57 0.22
C GLY A 92 34.54 -0.22 0.08
N ASN A 93 35.65 0.37 -0.39
CA ASN A 93 36.92 -0.34 -0.56
C ASN A 93 37.44 -0.93 0.75
N CYS A 94 37.27 -0.23 1.87
CA CYS A 94 37.66 -0.71 3.21
C CYS A 94 36.89 -1.97 3.63
N LYS A 95 35.62 -2.07 3.28
CA LYS A 95 34.80 -3.27 3.52
C LYS A 95 35.35 -4.45 2.73
N ARG A 96 35.61 -4.27 1.42
CA ARG A 96 36.16 -5.32 0.55
C ARG A 96 37.56 -5.75 0.98
N ALA A 97 38.36 -4.81 1.48
CA ALA A 97 39.75 -5.07 1.87
C ALA A 97 39.88 -5.74 3.24
N CYS A 98 38.88 -5.67 4.11
CA CYS A 98 38.95 -6.21 5.47
C CYS A 98 38.74 -7.73 5.49
N PRO A 99 39.76 -8.57 5.83
CA PRO A 99 39.61 -10.02 5.83
C PRO A 99 38.74 -10.54 7.00
N TYR A 100 38.51 -9.70 8.02
CA TYR A 100 37.75 -10.06 9.21
C TYR A 100 36.29 -9.58 9.18
N GLY A 101 35.85 -8.91 8.09
CA GLY A 101 34.51 -8.35 8.03
C GLY A 101 34.23 -7.26 9.08
N ALA A 102 35.28 -6.65 9.64
CA ALA A 102 35.15 -5.64 10.69
C ALA A 102 34.58 -4.31 10.21
N VAL A 103 34.57 -4.09 8.90
CA VAL A 103 33.92 -2.91 8.28
C VAL A 103 32.54 -3.35 7.80
N VAL A 104 31.52 -2.83 8.45
CA VAL A 104 30.12 -3.10 8.11
C VAL A 104 29.54 -1.97 7.26
N GLU A 105 28.66 -2.34 6.36
CA GLU A 105 27.85 -1.40 5.61
C GLU A 105 26.52 -1.25 6.32
N ILE A 106 26.17 -0.01 6.65
CA ILE A 106 24.91 0.34 7.29
C ILE A 106 24.03 0.92 6.21
N SER A 107 23.02 0.15 5.82
CA SER A 107 21.99 0.65 4.91
C SER A 107 20.80 1.13 5.74
N ARG A 108 20.18 2.21 5.29
CA ARG A 108 18.99 2.72 5.96
C ARG A 108 17.80 1.81 5.66
N PRO A 109 16.99 1.46 6.66
CA PRO A 109 15.83 0.59 6.44
C PRO A 109 14.88 1.10 5.36
N CYS A 110 14.65 2.41 5.29
CA CYS A 110 13.78 3.03 4.29
C CYS A 110 14.32 2.96 2.87
N GLU A 111 15.66 3.10 2.67
CA GLU A 111 16.30 2.91 1.35
C GLU A 111 16.21 1.46 0.90
N ASN A 112 16.46 0.51 1.80
CA ASN A 112 16.36 -0.92 1.50
C ASN A 112 14.92 -1.37 1.16
N ALA A 113 13.93 -0.75 1.80
CA ALA A 113 12.52 -1.03 1.54
C ALA A 113 12.05 -0.46 0.20
N CYS A 114 12.74 0.55 -0.35
CA CYS A 114 12.36 1.19 -1.60
C CYS A 114 12.86 0.40 -2.81
N LYS A 115 12.03 -0.50 -3.33
CA LYS A 115 12.41 -1.39 -4.45
C LYS A 115 12.50 -0.70 -5.80
N VAL A 116 11.91 0.49 -5.91
CA VAL A 116 12.04 1.36 -7.09
C VAL A 116 13.17 2.40 -6.94
N HIS A 117 13.93 2.36 -5.83
CA HIS A 117 15.06 3.26 -5.56
C HIS A 117 14.73 4.76 -5.63
N ALA A 118 13.49 5.12 -5.32
CA ALA A 118 13.04 6.51 -5.30
C ALA A 118 13.51 7.28 -4.05
N LEU A 119 13.97 6.57 -3.02
CA LEU A 119 14.41 7.17 -1.76
C LEU A 119 15.92 7.12 -1.66
N HIS A 120 16.52 8.26 -1.46
CA HIS A 120 17.97 8.46 -1.36
C HIS A 120 18.32 9.50 -0.28
N MET A 121 19.60 9.67 -0.05
CA MET A 121 20.11 10.67 0.87
C MET A 121 20.31 12.03 0.19
N GLY A 122 19.69 13.06 0.75
CA GLY A 122 19.95 14.43 0.38
C GLY A 122 21.30 14.95 0.86
N ALA A 123 21.63 16.18 0.44
CA ALA A 123 22.89 16.85 0.81
C ALA A 123 23.01 17.11 2.32
N ASP A 124 21.87 17.27 3.02
CA ASP A 124 21.77 17.40 4.47
C ASP A 124 21.81 16.06 5.22
N LYS A 125 22.06 14.97 4.49
CA LYS A 125 22.08 13.58 4.97
C LYS A 125 20.74 13.09 5.52
N LYS A 126 19.65 13.72 5.14
CA LYS A 126 18.27 13.27 5.41
C LYS A 126 17.70 12.53 4.20
N ALA A 127 16.66 11.76 4.43
CA ALA A 127 15.99 11.05 3.35
C ALA A 127 15.25 12.02 2.44
N GLU A 128 15.45 11.89 1.14
CA GLU A 128 14.70 12.59 0.11
C GLU A 128 14.01 11.58 -0.79
N ILE A 129 12.81 11.92 -1.26
CA ILE A 129 12.01 11.08 -2.16
C ILE A 129 11.95 11.74 -3.53
N ASP A 130 12.47 11.05 -4.55
CA ASP A 130 12.24 11.43 -5.94
C ASP A 130 10.78 11.09 -6.31
N LYS A 131 9.96 12.13 -6.41
CA LYS A 131 8.53 12.01 -6.70
C LYS A 131 8.23 11.45 -8.09
N ASN A 132 9.16 11.58 -9.05
CA ASN A 132 8.98 11.07 -10.40
C ASN A 132 9.20 9.55 -10.47
N VAL A 133 10.02 9.01 -9.58
CA VAL A 133 10.35 7.58 -9.49
C VAL A 133 9.44 6.88 -8.48
N CYS A 134 9.03 7.59 -7.42
CA CYS A 134 8.24 7.04 -6.31
C CYS A 134 6.84 6.58 -6.75
N VAL A 135 6.46 5.36 -6.40
CA VAL A 135 5.12 4.78 -6.65
C VAL A 135 4.18 4.87 -5.44
N GLU A 136 4.55 5.64 -4.46
CA GLU A 136 3.77 5.92 -3.23
C GLU A 136 3.23 4.68 -2.50
N CYS A 137 3.95 3.56 -2.57
CA CYS A 137 3.53 2.28 -1.96
C CYS A 137 3.55 2.26 -0.43
N GLY A 138 4.28 3.18 0.23
CA GLY A 138 4.37 3.27 1.69
C GLY A 138 5.35 2.30 2.36
N ALA A 139 6.08 1.46 1.63
CA ALA A 139 7.03 0.49 2.22
C ALA A 139 8.11 1.18 3.09
N CYS A 140 8.56 2.36 2.69
CA CYS A 140 9.55 3.15 3.45
C CYS A 140 9.01 3.66 4.79
N ARG A 141 7.68 3.93 4.90
CA ARG A 141 7.02 4.31 6.16
C ARG A 141 7.08 3.16 7.16
N GLY A 142 6.64 1.97 6.74
CA GLY A 142 6.66 0.78 7.60
C GLY A 142 8.06 0.33 8.01
N ALA A 143 9.08 0.63 7.18
CA ALA A 143 10.47 0.28 7.47
C ALA A 143 11.20 1.28 8.36
N CYS A 144 10.70 2.51 8.54
CA CYS A 144 11.39 3.54 9.31
C CYS A 144 11.18 3.35 10.82
N PRO A 145 12.22 2.93 11.61
CA PRO A 145 12.05 2.67 13.04
C PRO A 145 11.87 3.95 13.88
N PHE A 146 12.12 5.11 13.29
CA PHE A 146 12.00 6.40 13.96
C PHE A 146 10.70 7.14 13.64
N GLY A 147 9.83 6.55 12.76
CA GLY A 147 8.63 7.21 12.27
C GLY A 147 8.93 8.57 11.63
N ALA A 148 10.04 8.64 10.88
CA ALA A 148 10.44 9.83 10.14
C ALA A 148 9.83 9.91 8.74
N ILE A 149 9.02 8.93 8.38
CA ILE A 149 8.28 8.89 7.11
C ILE A 149 6.83 8.59 7.46
N GLU A 150 5.94 9.49 7.08
CA GLU A 150 4.51 9.39 7.40
C GLU A 150 3.66 9.63 6.16
N GLU A 151 2.41 9.16 6.20
CA GLU A 151 1.43 9.49 5.17
C GLU A 151 0.54 10.66 5.60
N ARG A 152 0.15 11.45 4.62
CA ARG A 152 -0.84 12.51 4.81
C ARG A 152 -2.22 11.91 5.04
N SER A 153 -2.96 12.50 5.97
CA SER A 153 -4.30 12.03 6.33
C SER A 153 -5.37 13.06 6.00
N HIS A 154 -6.57 12.57 5.74
CA HIS A 154 -7.77 13.37 5.52
C HIS A 154 -8.77 13.25 6.68
N ILE A 155 -8.27 12.82 7.84
CA ILE A 155 -9.10 12.47 9.00
C ILE A 155 -9.92 13.65 9.53
N VAL A 156 -9.39 14.88 9.45
CA VAL A 156 -10.09 16.07 9.96
C VAL A 156 -11.33 16.37 9.14
N GLN A 157 -11.22 16.36 7.83
CA GLN A 157 -12.34 16.61 6.92
C GLN A 157 -13.38 15.50 7.02
N LEU A 158 -12.94 14.26 7.13
CA LEU A 158 -13.85 13.14 7.38
C LEU A 158 -14.62 13.31 8.72
N ILE A 159 -13.95 13.73 9.80
CA ILE A 159 -14.63 13.97 11.07
C ILE A 159 -15.69 15.07 10.94
N GLN A 160 -15.45 16.09 10.12
CA GLN A 160 -16.44 17.12 9.84
C GLN A 160 -17.67 16.53 9.13
N ASP A 161 -17.45 15.69 8.12
CA ASP A 161 -18.55 15.03 7.41
C ASP A 161 -19.31 14.02 8.29
N LEU A 162 -18.61 13.27 9.15
CA LEU A 162 -19.24 12.36 10.12
C LEU A 162 -20.13 13.08 11.16
N LYS A 163 -19.83 14.36 11.45
CA LYS A 163 -20.62 15.20 12.36
C LYS A 163 -21.77 15.91 11.68
N ALA A 164 -21.80 15.92 10.34
CA ALA A 164 -22.85 16.58 9.58
C ALA A 164 -24.11 15.69 9.53
N GLU A 165 -25.19 16.09 10.18
CA GLU A 165 -26.41 15.29 10.36
C GLU A 165 -27.17 14.95 9.05
N ASN A 166 -26.86 15.62 7.94
CA ASN A 166 -27.59 15.52 6.66
C ASN A 166 -26.83 14.75 5.58
N ARG A 167 -25.78 14.00 5.94
CA ARG A 167 -24.97 13.24 4.98
C ARG A 167 -24.89 11.77 5.36
N SER A 168 -25.06 10.91 4.34
CA SER A 168 -24.82 9.48 4.48
C SER A 168 -23.33 9.18 4.28
N VAL A 169 -22.62 8.76 5.33
CA VAL A 169 -21.21 8.43 5.28
C VAL A 169 -21.03 6.90 5.36
N TYR A 170 -20.46 6.30 4.32
CA TYR A 170 -20.27 4.87 4.19
C TYR A 170 -18.82 4.48 4.47
N ALA A 171 -18.59 3.56 5.43
CA ALA A 171 -17.31 2.89 5.58
C ALA A 171 -17.22 1.70 4.61
N LEU A 172 -16.22 1.70 3.74
CA LEU A 172 -15.93 0.62 2.80
C LEU A 172 -14.73 -0.17 3.33
N LEU A 173 -14.99 -1.30 4.01
CA LEU A 173 -13.95 -2.08 4.66
C LEU A 173 -13.25 -3.01 3.66
N ALA A 174 -11.92 -2.87 3.53
CA ALA A 174 -11.11 -3.81 2.75
C ALA A 174 -11.20 -5.22 3.35
N PRO A 175 -11.24 -6.31 2.56
CA PRO A 175 -11.43 -7.67 3.07
C PRO A 175 -10.40 -8.08 4.15
N SER A 176 -9.20 -7.49 4.12
CA SER A 176 -8.15 -7.71 5.11
C SER A 176 -8.43 -7.10 6.50
N PHE A 177 -9.63 -6.53 6.74
CA PHE A 177 -10.00 -5.94 8.04
C PHE A 177 -10.13 -6.96 9.17
N VAL A 178 -10.37 -8.22 8.83
CA VAL A 178 -10.58 -9.31 9.79
C VAL A 178 -9.32 -9.51 10.63
N GLY A 179 -9.47 -9.44 11.96
CA GLY A 179 -8.37 -9.58 12.92
C GLY A 179 -7.51 -8.33 13.14
N GLN A 180 -7.72 -7.23 12.42
CA GLN A 180 -6.91 -6.01 12.56
C GLN A 180 -7.12 -5.30 13.90
N PHE A 181 -8.32 -5.33 14.44
CA PHE A 181 -8.70 -4.64 15.68
C PHE A 181 -8.75 -5.56 16.90
N GLY A 182 -8.17 -6.75 16.77
CA GLY A 182 -8.10 -7.79 17.80
C GLY A 182 -8.48 -9.16 17.24
N LEU A 183 -7.74 -10.20 17.65
CA LEU A 183 -7.90 -11.56 17.09
C LEU A 183 -9.26 -12.20 17.39
N LYS A 184 -9.95 -11.72 18.42
CA LYS A 184 -11.28 -12.21 18.84
C LYS A 184 -12.41 -11.24 18.47
N VAL A 185 -12.07 -10.10 17.85
CA VAL A 185 -13.06 -9.10 17.45
C VAL A 185 -13.76 -9.59 16.19
N SER A 186 -15.07 -9.71 16.26
CA SER A 186 -15.89 -10.14 15.13
C SER A 186 -16.14 -9.00 14.13
N PRO A 187 -16.45 -9.32 12.86
CA PRO A 187 -16.86 -8.31 11.88
C PRO A 187 -18.05 -7.45 12.34
N GLY A 188 -19.02 -8.02 13.04
CA GLY A 188 -20.17 -7.31 13.60
C GLY A 188 -19.79 -6.29 14.68
N GLN A 189 -18.77 -6.57 15.49
CA GLN A 189 -18.25 -5.62 16.47
C GLN A 189 -17.53 -4.44 15.79
N ILE A 190 -16.82 -4.69 14.70
CA ILE A 190 -16.17 -3.62 13.90
C ILE A 190 -17.22 -2.73 13.25
N LYS A 191 -18.28 -3.35 12.68
CA LYS A 191 -19.43 -2.61 12.15
C LYS A 191 -20.04 -1.69 13.21
N LYS A 192 -20.28 -2.22 14.41
CA LYS A 192 -20.80 -1.44 15.54
C LYS A 192 -19.88 -0.28 15.91
N ALA A 193 -18.57 -0.52 16.01
CA ALA A 193 -17.59 0.51 16.31
C ALA A 193 -17.59 1.62 15.26
N CYS A 194 -17.65 1.29 13.97
CA CYS A 194 -17.76 2.28 12.90
C CYS A 194 -19.05 3.11 13.02
N ARG A 195 -20.18 2.46 13.33
CA ARG A 195 -21.44 3.19 13.55
C ARG A 195 -21.37 4.16 14.74
N MET A 196 -20.70 3.77 15.81
CA MET A 196 -20.46 4.66 16.97
C MET A 196 -19.56 5.86 16.61
N LEU A 197 -18.69 5.74 15.60
CA LEU A 197 -17.91 6.86 15.07
C LEU A 197 -18.73 7.81 14.17
N GLY A 198 -19.97 7.46 13.84
CA GLY A 198 -20.86 8.28 13.00
C GLY A 198 -21.04 7.78 11.57
N PHE A 199 -20.41 6.66 11.18
CA PHE A 199 -20.69 6.08 9.87
C PHE A 199 -22.14 5.59 9.77
N THR A 200 -22.84 6.01 8.73
CA THR A 200 -24.24 5.66 8.49
C THR A 200 -24.37 4.19 8.09
N GLN A 201 -23.45 3.70 7.26
CA GLN A 201 -23.42 2.33 6.76
C GLN A 201 -21.98 1.80 6.76
N VAL A 202 -21.87 0.47 6.84
CA VAL A 202 -20.60 -0.25 6.72
C VAL A 202 -20.78 -1.32 5.64
N LYS A 203 -19.94 -1.29 4.62
CA LYS A 203 -20.01 -2.19 3.46
C LYS A 203 -18.67 -2.86 3.22
N GLU A 204 -18.69 -4.06 2.65
CA GLU A 204 -17.48 -4.78 2.27
C GLU A 204 -16.96 -4.33 0.88
N VAL A 205 -15.66 -4.12 0.78
CA VAL A 205 -14.98 -3.93 -0.51
C VAL A 205 -14.84 -5.25 -1.26
N ALA A 206 -14.99 -6.39 -0.60
CA ALA A 206 -14.97 -7.71 -1.22
C ALA A 206 -16.05 -7.87 -2.33
N VAL A 207 -17.22 -7.24 -2.18
CA VAL A 207 -18.22 -7.15 -3.27
C VAL A 207 -17.67 -6.37 -4.47
N GLY A 208 -16.94 -5.29 -4.22
CA GLY A 208 -16.22 -4.57 -5.28
C GLY A 208 -15.13 -5.44 -5.94
N ALA A 209 -14.50 -6.36 -5.19
CA ALA A 209 -13.58 -7.34 -5.76
C ALA A 209 -14.32 -8.32 -6.70
N ASP A 210 -15.53 -8.80 -6.33
CA ASP A 210 -16.35 -9.60 -7.22
C ASP A 210 -16.67 -8.84 -8.53
N MET A 211 -17.07 -7.57 -8.42
CA MET A 211 -17.33 -6.72 -9.59
C MET A 211 -16.08 -6.55 -10.48
N THR A 212 -14.91 -6.31 -9.85
CA THR A 212 -13.64 -6.17 -10.57
C THR A 212 -13.26 -7.48 -11.27
N VAL A 213 -13.41 -8.64 -10.61
CA VAL A 213 -13.11 -9.94 -11.22
C VAL A 213 -14.02 -10.21 -12.42
N ILE A 214 -15.32 -9.96 -12.31
CA ILE A 214 -16.26 -10.14 -13.42
C ILE A 214 -15.81 -9.30 -14.62
N SER A 215 -15.53 -8.01 -14.44
CA SER A 215 -15.11 -7.13 -15.53
C SER A 215 -13.73 -7.45 -16.08
N GLU A 216 -12.74 -7.72 -15.22
CA GLU A 216 -11.36 -7.99 -15.63
C GLU A 216 -11.23 -9.36 -16.33
N ALA A 217 -12.04 -10.35 -15.92
CA ALA A 217 -12.10 -11.66 -16.58
C ALA A 217 -12.73 -11.56 -17.96
N GLU A 218 -13.83 -10.81 -18.11
CA GLU A 218 -14.43 -10.55 -19.44
C GLU A 218 -13.46 -9.78 -20.34
N GLU A 219 -12.77 -8.76 -19.82
CA GLU A 219 -11.72 -8.03 -20.52
C GLU A 219 -10.58 -8.96 -20.98
N TYR A 220 -10.16 -9.90 -20.14
CA TYR A 220 -9.13 -10.89 -20.46
C TYR A 220 -9.60 -11.78 -21.63
N VAL A 221 -10.82 -12.29 -21.57
CA VAL A 221 -11.39 -13.13 -22.63
C VAL A 221 -11.48 -12.37 -23.94
N GLU A 222 -11.98 -11.13 -23.91
CA GLU A 222 -12.15 -10.31 -25.11
C GLU A 222 -10.81 -9.90 -25.71
N LYS A 223 -9.90 -9.32 -24.91
CA LYS A 223 -8.65 -8.72 -25.43
C LYS A 223 -7.54 -9.73 -25.67
N VAL A 224 -7.41 -10.77 -24.80
CA VAL A 224 -6.27 -11.69 -24.82
C VAL A 224 -6.59 -13.02 -25.50
N GLU A 225 -7.74 -13.62 -25.17
CA GLU A 225 -8.08 -14.93 -25.76
C GLU A 225 -8.70 -14.80 -27.16
N HIS A 226 -9.56 -13.81 -27.38
CA HIS A 226 -10.22 -13.57 -28.67
C HIS A 226 -9.62 -12.41 -29.45
N GLY A 227 -8.82 -11.55 -28.82
CA GLY A 227 -8.16 -10.40 -29.42
C GLY A 227 -6.68 -10.63 -29.74
N ASP A 228 -5.98 -9.53 -30.02
CA ASP A 228 -4.56 -9.53 -30.38
C ASP A 228 -3.61 -9.19 -29.23
N GLN A 229 -4.16 -8.86 -28.04
CA GLN A 229 -3.35 -8.50 -26.89
C GLN A 229 -2.67 -9.74 -26.29
N LYS A 230 -1.36 -9.65 -26.05
CA LYS A 230 -0.57 -10.81 -25.60
C LYS A 230 -0.52 -10.95 -24.08
N LEU A 231 -0.73 -9.87 -23.34
CA LEU A 231 -0.67 -9.81 -21.88
C LEU A 231 -1.72 -8.86 -21.37
N LEU A 232 -2.45 -9.27 -20.33
CA LEU A 232 -3.21 -8.38 -19.47
C LEU A 232 -2.56 -8.37 -18.09
N THR A 233 -2.43 -7.20 -17.45
CA THR A 233 -2.00 -7.12 -16.05
C THR A 233 -3.12 -6.62 -15.17
N SER A 234 -3.18 -7.09 -13.92
CA SER A 234 -4.17 -6.63 -12.96
C SER A 234 -4.06 -5.11 -12.72
N SER A 235 -5.19 -4.45 -12.46
CA SER A 235 -5.28 -3.01 -12.17
C SER A 235 -5.55 -2.68 -10.71
N CYS A 236 -5.82 -3.66 -9.87
CA CYS A 236 -6.33 -3.48 -8.50
C CYS A 236 -5.32 -2.87 -7.50
N CYS A 237 -4.00 -3.00 -7.75
CA CYS A 237 -2.94 -2.44 -6.90
C CYS A 237 -2.41 -1.12 -7.48
N PRO A 238 -2.73 0.07 -6.90
CA PRO A 238 -2.31 1.36 -7.47
C PRO A 238 -0.78 1.52 -7.54
N ALA A 239 -0.04 0.97 -6.57
CA ALA A 239 1.42 1.00 -6.58
C ALA A 239 2.01 0.11 -7.69
N PHE A 240 1.40 -1.02 -8.01
CA PHE A 240 1.80 -1.85 -9.15
C PHE A 240 1.51 -1.13 -10.47
N VAL A 241 0.32 -0.57 -10.63
CA VAL A 241 -0.05 0.24 -11.80
C VAL A 241 0.94 1.39 -12.02
N ALA A 242 1.28 2.13 -10.95
CA ALA A 242 2.30 3.17 -11.02
C ALA A 242 3.69 2.62 -11.37
N THR A 243 4.01 1.39 -10.92
CA THR A 243 5.27 0.72 -11.27
C THR A 243 5.32 0.38 -12.76
N VAL A 244 4.27 -0.19 -13.33
CA VAL A 244 4.21 -0.47 -14.77
C VAL A 244 4.38 0.82 -15.56
N LYS A 245 3.60 1.86 -15.25
CA LYS A 245 3.64 3.14 -15.97
C LYS A 245 5.00 3.85 -15.91
N ARG A 246 5.69 3.81 -14.76
CA ARG A 246 6.94 4.56 -14.54
C ARG A 246 8.19 3.76 -14.86
N HIS A 247 8.17 2.44 -14.61
CA HIS A 247 9.36 1.60 -14.69
C HIS A 247 9.31 0.57 -15.84
N ALA A 248 8.15 0.34 -16.43
CA ALA A 248 7.96 -0.52 -17.60
C ALA A 248 6.95 0.09 -18.60
N PRO A 249 7.14 1.35 -19.06
CA PRO A 249 6.14 2.09 -19.83
C PRO A 249 5.73 1.40 -21.14
N ALA A 250 6.58 0.54 -21.69
CA ALA A 250 6.23 -0.25 -22.87
C ALA A 250 5.11 -1.29 -22.63
N LEU A 251 4.79 -1.56 -21.36
CA LEU A 251 3.71 -2.46 -20.96
C LEU A 251 2.50 -1.69 -20.38
N ALA A 252 2.47 -0.36 -20.51
CA ALA A 252 1.38 0.44 -19.94
C ALA A 252 0.01 0.09 -20.54
N ASP A 253 -0.03 -0.25 -21.82
CA ASP A 253 -1.25 -0.66 -22.51
C ASP A 253 -1.71 -2.10 -22.18
N CYS A 254 -0.88 -2.85 -21.42
CA CYS A 254 -1.24 -4.16 -20.91
C CYS A 254 -1.99 -4.08 -19.56
N ILE A 255 -2.07 -2.91 -18.94
CA ILE A 255 -2.81 -2.75 -17.68
C ILE A 255 -4.31 -2.85 -17.96
N SER A 256 -5.02 -3.67 -17.18
CA SER A 256 -6.48 -3.77 -17.28
C SER A 256 -7.13 -2.39 -17.12
N ASP A 257 -8.11 -2.13 -17.96
CA ASP A 257 -8.93 -0.90 -17.91
C ASP A 257 -9.96 -0.95 -16.78
N THR A 258 -10.12 -2.10 -16.12
CA THR A 258 -11.09 -2.28 -15.04
C THR A 258 -10.68 -1.50 -13.78
N VAL A 259 -11.64 -0.80 -13.16
CA VAL A 259 -11.43 -0.12 -11.87
C VAL A 259 -11.13 -1.09 -10.74
N SER A 260 -10.41 -0.60 -9.73
CA SER A 260 -10.10 -1.41 -8.55
C SER A 260 -11.33 -1.71 -7.68
N PRO A 261 -11.30 -2.75 -6.83
CA PRO A 261 -12.38 -3.08 -5.89
C PRO A 261 -12.86 -1.90 -5.03
N MET A 262 -11.96 -1.01 -4.62
CA MET A 262 -12.30 0.20 -3.87
C MET A 262 -13.20 1.12 -4.70
N VAL A 263 -12.79 1.43 -5.91
CA VAL A 263 -13.52 2.33 -6.82
C VAL A 263 -14.83 1.67 -7.27
N ALA A 264 -14.81 0.40 -7.65
CA ALA A 264 -16.01 -0.36 -8.02
C ALA A 264 -17.07 -0.32 -6.91
N ARG A 265 -16.68 -0.61 -5.67
CA ARG A 265 -17.62 -0.59 -4.54
C ARG A 265 -18.15 0.80 -4.25
N SER A 266 -17.31 1.82 -4.37
CA SER A 266 -17.72 3.21 -4.17
C SER A 266 -18.71 3.66 -5.26
N LYS A 267 -18.44 3.36 -6.53
CA LYS A 267 -19.37 3.63 -7.65
C LYS A 267 -20.73 2.96 -7.41
N ALA A 268 -20.76 1.70 -6.97
CA ALA A 268 -21.99 1.00 -6.64
C ALA A 268 -22.75 1.66 -5.49
N VAL A 269 -22.07 2.13 -4.45
CA VAL A 269 -22.71 2.88 -3.36
C VAL A 269 -23.30 4.20 -3.87
N LYS A 270 -22.53 5.00 -4.63
CA LYS A 270 -22.98 6.28 -5.16
C LYS A 270 -24.06 6.14 -6.23
N HIS A 271 -24.12 5.02 -6.95
CA HIS A 271 -25.24 4.73 -7.86
C HIS A 271 -26.55 4.56 -7.07
N ASN A 272 -26.51 3.86 -5.93
CA ASN A 272 -27.68 3.60 -5.11
C ASN A 272 -28.03 4.76 -4.14
N ASP A 273 -27.04 5.56 -3.75
CA ASP A 273 -27.17 6.77 -2.92
C ASP A 273 -26.23 7.87 -3.46
N PRO A 274 -26.72 8.68 -4.43
CA PRO A 274 -25.90 9.70 -5.11
C PRO A 274 -25.33 10.79 -4.18
N GLY A 275 -25.89 10.96 -2.99
CA GLY A 275 -25.41 11.90 -1.96
C GLY A 275 -24.41 11.28 -0.98
N ALA A 276 -24.10 10.00 -1.13
CA ALA A 276 -23.23 9.28 -0.19
C ALA A 276 -21.78 9.77 -0.24
N ILE A 277 -21.20 9.92 0.94
CA ILE A 277 -19.76 10.06 1.15
C ILE A 277 -19.18 8.67 1.39
N THR A 278 -18.18 8.30 0.60
CA THR A 278 -17.54 6.99 0.66
C THR A 278 -16.15 7.08 1.24
N VAL A 279 -15.87 6.22 2.21
CA VAL A 279 -14.61 6.18 2.95
C VAL A 279 -14.02 4.78 2.87
N PHE A 280 -12.99 4.61 2.06
CA PHE A 280 -12.25 3.35 2.08
C PHE A 280 -11.47 3.21 3.38
N VAL A 281 -11.52 2.04 3.99
CA VAL A 281 -10.73 1.68 5.18
C VAL A 281 -9.97 0.41 4.90
N GLY A 282 -8.64 0.50 4.86
CA GLY A 282 -7.82 -0.65 4.48
C GLY A 282 -6.36 -0.53 4.89
N PRO A 283 -5.52 -1.50 4.52
CA PRO A 283 -4.11 -1.53 4.93
C PRO A 283 -3.19 -0.69 4.04
N CYS A 284 -3.73 -0.05 2.98
CA CYS A 284 -2.94 0.40 1.84
C CYS A 284 -2.81 1.92 1.77
N ILE A 285 -1.57 2.44 1.75
CA ILE A 285 -1.28 3.86 1.55
C ILE A 285 -1.51 4.28 0.10
N ALA A 286 -1.15 3.42 -0.88
CA ALA A 286 -1.36 3.72 -2.30
C ALA A 286 -2.85 3.91 -2.68
N LYS A 287 -3.78 3.41 -1.86
CA LYS A 287 -5.23 3.68 -2.03
C LYS A 287 -5.59 5.15 -1.75
N LYS A 288 -4.80 5.87 -0.96
CA LYS A 288 -4.95 7.33 -0.82
C LYS A 288 -4.58 8.06 -2.13
N VAL A 289 -3.60 7.51 -2.88
CA VAL A 289 -3.25 8.03 -4.21
C VAL A 289 -4.38 7.79 -5.20
N GLU A 290 -4.91 6.58 -5.22
CA GLU A 290 -6.04 6.23 -6.10
C GLU A 290 -7.29 7.07 -5.79
N ALA A 291 -7.60 7.31 -4.51
CA ALA A 291 -8.68 8.21 -4.11
C ALA A 291 -8.44 9.66 -4.58
N ARG A 292 -7.17 10.09 -4.67
CA ARG A 292 -6.80 11.38 -5.24
C ARG A 292 -7.01 11.42 -6.75
N GLU A 293 -6.75 10.30 -7.45
CA GLU A 293 -6.93 10.16 -8.90
C GLU A 293 -8.41 10.01 -9.30
N HIS A 294 -9.27 9.56 -8.38
CA HIS A 294 -10.70 9.32 -8.57
C HIS A 294 -11.56 10.14 -7.58
N PRO A 295 -11.46 11.48 -7.57
CA PRO A 295 -12.11 12.30 -6.54
C PRO A 295 -13.64 12.32 -6.60
N ASP A 296 -14.21 11.99 -7.77
CA ASP A 296 -15.66 11.93 -7.95
C ASP A 296 -16.25 10.59 -7.48
N GLU A 297 -15.42 9.54 -7.51
CA GLU A 297 -15.83 8.19 -7.13
C GLU A 297 -15.60 7.90 -5.65
N ILE A 298 -14.47 8.31 -5.07
CA ILE A 298 -14.11 8.02 -3.68
C ILE A 298 -13.71 9.29 -2.92
N ASP A 299 -14.36 9.55 -1.81
CA ASP A 299 -14.17 10.80 -1.07
C ASP A 299 -12.95 10.73 -0.13
N TYR A 300 -12.81 9.64 0.62
CA TYR A 300 -11.73 9.46 1.59
C TYR A 300 -11.13 8.06 1.56
N SER A 301 -9.86 7.97 1.95
CA SER A 301 -9.17 6.69 2.19
C SER A 301 -8.41 6.76 3.51
N LEU A 302 -8.73 5.86 4.42
CA LEU A 302 -8.09 5.69 5.72
C LEU A 302 -7.32 4.37 5.79
N THR A 303 -6.25 4.37 6.58
CA THR A 303 -5.60 3.15 7.03
C THR A 303 -6.35 2.52 8.22
N PHE A 304 -6.12 1.23 8.51
CA PHE A 304 -6.64 0.62 9.73
C PHE A 304 -6.10 1.29 10.99
N GLU A 305 -4.86 1.79 10.94
CA GLU A 305 -4.25 2.54 12.03
C GLU A 305 -5.01 3.84 12.30
N GLU A 306 -5.36 4.60 11.25
CA GLU A 306 -6.16 5.82 11.39
C GLU A 306 -7.55 5.54 11.97
N LEU A 307 -8.24 4.50 11.48
CA LEU A 307 -9.54 4.11 12.05
C LEU A 307 -9.39 3.70 13.52
N LYS A 308 -8.34 2.96 13.87
CA LYS A 308 -8.07 2.61 15.27
C LYS A 308 -7.85 3.85 16.14
N CYS A 309 -7.07 4.83 15.68
CA CYS A 309 -6.86 6.08 16.37
C CYS A 309 -8.18 6.83 16.59
N MET A 310 -9.11 6.81 15.61
CA MET A 310 -10.43 7.40 15.79
C MET A 310 -11.23 6.68 16.88
N MET A 311 -11.24 5.34 16.88
CA MET A 311 -11.89 4.55 17.93
C MET A 311 -11.30 4.85 19.32
N ASP A 312 -9.98 4.81 19.43
CA ASP A 312 -9.26 5.08 20.70
C ASP A 312 -9.56 6.49 21.22
N SER A 313 -9.65 7.50 20.34
CA SER A 313 -9.96 8.89 20.73
C SER A 313 -11.36 9.06 21.31
N GLN A 314 -12.29 8.17 20.95
CA GLN A 314 -13.66 8.15 21.45
C GLN A 314 -13.88 7.10 22.57
N GLY A 315 -12.82 6.44 23.02
CA GLY A 315 -12.91 5.38 24.02
C GLY A 315 -13.68 4.14 23.55
N ILE A 316 -13.74 3.90 22.23
CA ILE A 316 -14.43 2.76 21.64
C ILE A 316 -13.46 1.57 21.59
N ASN A 317 -13.75 0.54 22.39
CA ASN A 317 -13.02 -0.72 22.34
C ASN A 317 -13.91 -1.78 21.63
N PRO A 318 -13.59 -2.15 20.37
CA PRO A 318 -14.42 -3.10 19.63
C PRO A 318 -14.62 -4.44 20.36
N ALA A 319 -13.65 -4.90 21.14
CA ALA A 319 -13.74 -6.17 21.86
C ALA A 319 -14.83 -6.21 22.95
N GLU A 320 -15.28 -5.05 23.41
CA GLU A 320 -16.30 -4.91 24.47
C GLU A 320 -17.69 -4.65 23.93
N LEU A 321 -17.84 -4.51 22.59
CA LEU A 321 -19.12 -4.21 21.97
C LEU A 321 -19.93 -5.47 21.72
N GLU A 322 -21.25 -5.38 21.80
CA GLU A 322 -22.16 -6.35 21.22
C GLU A 322 -22.04 -6.35 19.69
N ALA A 323 -21.91 -7.54 19.10
CA ALA A 323 -21.80 -7.68 17.66
C ALA A 323 -23.16 -7.36 16.98
N GLU A 324 -23.13 -6.50 15.97
CA GLU A 324 -24.24 -6.37 15.02
C GLU A 324 -24.18 -7.52 14.02
N ASP A 325 -25.32 -7.81 13.36
CA ASP A 325 -25.34 -8.75 12.26
C ASP A 325 -24.45 -8.25 11.12
N PHE A 326 -23.51 -9.09 10.70
CA PHE A 326 -22.61 -8.85 9.60
C PHE A 326 -22.35 -10.17 8.87
N GLN A 327 -23.11 -10.36 7.81
CA GLN A 327 -22.93 -11.51 6.92
C GLN A 327 -22.13 -11.03 5.70
N PRO A 328 -21.18 -11.83 5.19
CA PRO A 328 -20.48 -11.49 3.96
C PRO A 328 -21.46 -11.47 2.77
N ASP A 329 -21.50 -10.32 2.08
CA ASP A 329 -22.29 -10.11 0.86
C ASP A 329 -21.50 -10.48 -0.41
N SER A 330 -20.22 -10.83 -0.26
CA SER A 330 -19.29 -11.15 -1.34
C SER A 330 -19.08 -12.65 -1.52
N SER A 331 -18.42 -13.03 -2.59
CA SER A 331 -17.94 -14.39 -2.81
C SER A 331 -16.73 -14.73 -1.92
N ALA A 332 -16.42 -16.03 -1.79
CA ALA A 332 -15.21 -16.48 -1.10
C ALA A 332 -13.93 -16.00 -1.82
N ASP A 333 -13.95 -15.94 -3.15
CA ASP A 333 -12.84 -15.41 -3.95
C ASP A 333 -12.69 -13.90 -3.76
N GLY A 334 -13.80 -13.14 -3.72
CA GLY A 334 -13.78 -11.71 -3.38
C GLY A 334 -13.23 -11.44 -1.98
N CYS A 335 -13.61 -12.24 -0.97
CA CYS A 335 -12.99 -12.18 0.35
C CYS A 335 -11.49 -12.49 0.32
N SER A 336 -11.06 -13.45 -0.50
CA SER A 336 -9.67 -13.92 -0.59
C SER A 336 -8.78 -13.06 -1.48
N PHE A 337 -9.36 -12.12 -2.21
CA PHE A 337 -8.70 -11.23 -3.17
C PHE A 337 -7.46 -10.50 -2.62
N PRO A 338 -7.39 -10.07 -1.34
CA PRO A 338 -6.22 -9.36 -0.81
C PRO A 338 -4.99 -10.24 -0.57
N GLN A 339 -5.06 -11.55 -0.75
CA GLN A 339 -3.94 -12.47 -0.61
C GLN A 339 -3.08 -12.51 -1.88
N GLU A 340 -1.83 -12.94 -1.76
CA GLU A 340 -1.00 -13.29 -2.93
C GLU A 340 -1.69 -14.37 -3.76
N ALA A 341 -1.66 -14.24 -5.08
CA ALA A 341 -2.37 -15.06 -6.05
C ALA A 341 -3.92 -15.01 -5.94
N GLY A 342 -4.47 -14.11 -5.12
CA GLY A 342 -5.92 -14.02 -4.91
C GLY A 342 -6.67 -13.49 -6.11
N VAL A 343 -6.07 -12.55 -6.84
CA VAL A 343 -6.65 -11.96 -8.06
C VAL A 343 -6.63 -12.96 -9.20
N SER A 344 -5.44 -13.51 -9.50
CA SER A 344 -5.26 -14.46 -10.61
C SER A 344 -6.08 -15.72 -10.41
N LYS A 345 -6.22 -16.20 -9.15
CA LYS A 345 -7.10 -17.31 -8.83
C LYS A 345 -8.57 -16.95 -9.12
N ALA A 346 -9.04 -15.80 -8.65
CA ALA A 346 -10.43 -15.40 -8.83
C ALA A 346 -10.79 -15.20 -10.32
N VAL A 347 -9.87 -14.60 -11.11
CA VAL A 347 -10.02 -14.44 -12.56
C VAL A 347 -10.04 -15.81 -13.23
N ASN A 348 -9.13 -16.72 -12.86
CA ASN A 348 -9.11 -18.09 -13.42
C ASN A 348 -10.38 -18.86 -13.07
N ASP A 349 -10.83 -18.85 -11.83
CA ASP A 349 -12.03 -19.58 -11.39
C ASP A 349 -13.30 -19.06 -12.12
N TYR A 350 -13.33 -17.75 -12.41
CA TYR A 350 -14.39 -17.16 -13.22
C TYR A 350 -14.31 -17.63 -14.69
N THR A 351 -13.16 -17.49 -15.34
CA THR A 351 -13.00 -17.84 -16.76
C THR A 351 -13.16 -19.33 -17.01
N GLU A 352 -12.67 -20.21 -16.13
CA GLU A 352 -12.92 -21.64 -16.23
C GLU A 352 -14.40 -21.96 -16.14
N LYS A 353 -15.12 -21.33 -15.24
CA LYS A 353 -16.53 -21.63 -14.99
C LYS A 353 -17.47 -21.11 -16.09
N PHE A 354 -17.24 -19.90 -16.59
CA PHE A 354 -18.15 -19.21 -17.50
C PHE A 354 -17.73 -19.25 -18.97
N HIS A 355 -16.44 -19.49 -19.25
CA HIS A 355 -15.88 -19.49 -20.60
C HIS A 355 -15.14 -20.78 -20.97
N ASP A 356 -14.96 -21.74 -20.04
CA ASP A 356 -14.15 -22.95 -20.23
C ASP A 356 -12.69 -22.64 -20.63
N ILE A 357 -12.12 -21.55 -20.05
CA ILE A 357 -10.78 -21.06 -20.33
C ILE A 357 -9.94 -21.10 -19.06
N THR A 358 -8.79 -21.80 -19.12
CA THR A 358 -7.77 -21.76 -18.04
C THR A 358 -6.75 -20.66 -18.34
N VAL A 359 -6.58 -19.73 -17.40
CA VAL A 359 -5.71 -18.57 -17.56
C VAL A 359 -4.25 -18.92 -17.33
N ASN A 360 -3.40 -18.71 -18.35
CA ASN A 360 -1.94 -18.80 -18.18
C ASN A 360 -1.45 -17.57 -17.41
N SER A 361 -1.44 -17.65 -16.08
CA SER A 361 -1.15 -16.54 -15.18
C SER A 361 0.14 -16.69 -14.40
N HIS A 362 0.70 -15.54 -14.00
CA HIS A 362 1.77 -15.43 -13.03
C HIS A 362 1.40 -14.38 -11.98
N TYR A 363 1.73 -14.63 -10.71
CA TYR A 363 1.54 -13.66 -9.66
C TYR A 363 2.87 -13.20 -9.07
N CYS A 364 2.94 -11.96 -8.64
CA CYS A 364 4.12 -11.35 -8.03
C CYS A 364 3.85 -11.01 -6.57
N ASN A 365 4.75 -11.40 -5.70
CA ASN A 365 4.69 -11.19 -4.26
C ASN A 365 5.66 -10.08 -3.83
N GLY A 366 5.24 -8.83 -4.02
CA GLY A 366 6.02 -7.62 -3.74
C GLY A 366 6.64 -6.97 -4.97
N LEU A 367 6.98 -5.67 -4.86
CA LEU A 367 7.48 -4.86 -5.99
C LEU A 367 8.76 -5.41 -6.64
N GLU A 368 9.63 -6.07 -5.88
CA GLU A 368 10.86 -6.65 -6.42
C GLU A 368 10.56 -7.76 -7.43
N GLU A 369 9.61 -8.64 -7.10
CA GLU A 369 9.14 -9.66 -8.04
C GLU A 369 8.37 -9.06 -9.21
N CYS A 370 7.55 -8.02 -8.97
CA CYS A 370 6.86 -7.31 -10.05
C CYS A 370 7.84 -6.74 -11.09
N LEU A 371 8.86 -6.00 -10.63
CA LEU A 371 9.89 -5.44 -11.51
C LEU A 371 10.64 -6.50 -12.30
N LYS A 372 10.95 -7.63 -11.64
CA LYS A 372 11.60 -8.78 -12.28
C LYS A 372 10.70 -9.41 -13.33
N ALA A 373 9.44 -9.70 -13.00
CA ALA A 373 8.50 -10.35 -13.91
C ALA A 373 8.21 -9.47 -15.15
N LEU A 374 8.01 -8.17 -14.98
CA LEU A 374 7.84 -7.21 -16.07
C LEU A 374 9.06 -7.23 -17.01
N LYS A 375 10.28 -7.23 -16.45
CA LYS A 375 11.50 -7.31 -17.24
C LYS A 375 11.66 -8.66 -17.94
N ASP A 376 11.43 -9.78 -17.23
CA ASP A 376 11.55 -11.12 -17.77
C ASP A 376 10.54 -11.35 -18.91
N TYR A 377 9.34 -10.76 -18.81
CA TYR A 377 8.36 -10.76 -19.90
C TYR A 377 8.85 -9.95 -21.11
N GLN A 378 9.37 -8.72 -20.92
CA GLN A 378 9.94 -7.91 -22.00
C GLN A 378 11.13 -8.58 -22.69
N ASP A 379 11.95 -9.28 -21.91
CA ASP A 379 13.11 -10.05 -22.42
C ASP A 379 12.71 -11.39 -23.11
N GLY A 380 11.41 -11.75 -23.14
CA GLY A 380 10.92 -13.01 -23.69
C GLY A 380 11.27 -14.25 -22.87
N LYS A 381 11.61 -14.08 -21.58
CA LYS A 381 11.95 -15.18 -20.66
C LYS A 381 10.75 -15.71 -19.87
N LEU A 382 9.66 -14.97 -19.84
CA LEU A 382 8.43 -15.31 -19.15
C LEU A 382 7.28 -15.34 -20.18
N ASP A 383 6.70 -16.52 -20.39
CA ASP A 383 5.57 -16.72 -21.32
C ASP A 383 4.27 -16.85 -20.52
N ILE A 384 3.53 -15.77 -20.43
CA ILE A 384 2.27 -15.66 -19.70
C ILE A 384 1.29 -14.76 -20.44
N LYS A 385 0.00 -14.93 -20.16
CA LYS A 385 -1.08 -14.13 -20.70
C LYS A 385 -1.72 -13.18 -19.66
N TYR A 386 -1.56 -13.50 -18.39
CA TYR A 386 -2.07 -12.68 -17.28
C TYR A 386 -1.02 -12.50 -16.19
N LEU A 387 -0.83 -11.26 -15.70
CA LEU A 387 0.10 -10.93 -14.61
C LEU A 387 -0.61 -10.26 -13.46
N GLU A 388 -0.69 -10.94 -12.32
CA GLU A 388 -1.10 -10.31 -11.07
C GLU A 388 0.08 -9.59 -10.42
N GLY A 389 -0.05 -8.29 -10.17
CA GLY A 389 0.97 -7.49 -9.49
C GLY A 389 0.50 -6.97 -8.15
N MET A 390 1.17 -7.39 -7.06
CA MET A 390 0.96 -6.82 -5.73
C MET A 390 2.25 -6.21 -5.19
N ALA A 391 2.19 -4.92 -4.80
CA ALA A 391 3.36 -4.19 -4.31
C ALA A 391 3.85 -4.67 -2.93
N CYS A 392 2.97 -5.22 -2.11
CA CYS A 392 3.28 -5.70 -0.77
C CYS A 392 3.57 -7.20 -0.79
N VAL A 393 4.64 -7.64 -0.09
CA VAL A 393 4.92 -9.07 0.14
C VAL A 393 3.80 -9.66 1.00
N LYS A 394 3.27 -10.82 0.62
CA LYS A 394 2.06 -11.47 1.16
C LYS A 394 0.75 -10.72 0.84
N GLY A 395 0.75 -9.95 -0.25
CA GLY A 395 -0.42 -9.21 -0.71
C GLY A 395 -0.84 -8.06 0.22
N CYS A 396 -2.10 -7.64 0.12
CA CYS A 396 -2.63 -6.54 0.93
C CYS A 396 -2.71 -6.85 2.43
N LEU A 397 -2.57 -8.12 2.86
CA LEU A 397 -2.52 -8.49 4.27
C LEU A 397 -1.33 -7.87 5.01
N ASN A 398 -0.27 -7.53 4.30
CA ASN A 398 0.94 -6.90 4.80
C ASN A 398 1.10 -5.46 4.29
N GLY A 399 0.00 -4.78 4.03
CA GLY A 399 0.04 -3.37 3.65
C GLY A 399 0.57 -2.49 4.80
N PRO A 400 1.17 -1.30 4.48
CA PRO A 400 1.84 -0.45 5.48
C PRO A 400 0.94 0.07 6.61
N GLY A 401 -0.38 0.05 6.42
CA GLY A 401 -1.38 0.43 7.44
C GLY A 401 -2.02 -0.75 8.17
N SER A 402 -1.45 -1.97 8.05
CA SER A 402 -1.91 -3.16 8.79
C SER A 402 -1.49 -3.10 10.26
N LEU A 403 -2.36 -3.59 11.16
CA LEU A 403 -2.14 -3.63 12.61
C LEU A 403 -1.75 -5.02 13.12
N THR A 404 -1.92 -6.06 12.28
CA THR A 404 -1.75 -7.46 12.68
C THR A 404 -0.81 -8.17 11.71
N GLU A 405 -0.08 -9.14 12.22
CA GLU A 405 0.77 -10.05 11.45
C GLU A 405 -0.01 -10.72 10.30
N PRO A 406 0.51 -10.68 9.05
CA PRO A 406 -0.21 -11.15 7.87
C PRO A 406 -0.55 -12.65 7.91
N GLY A 407 0.26 -13.47 8.61
CA GLY A 407 -0.04 -14.90 8.79
C GLY A 407 -1.30 -15.15 9.62
N LEU A 408 -1.51 -14.35 10.68
CA LEU A 408 -2.72 -14.43 11.51
C LEU A 408 -3.94 -13.91 10.75
N THR A 409 -3.80 -12.78 10.07
CA THR A 409 -4.87 -12.21 9.23
C THR A 409 -5.30 -13.22 8.16
N ARG A 410 -4.36 -13.92 7.51
CA ARG A 410 -4.66 -14.96 6.50
C ARG A 410 -5.55 -16.06 7.06
N VAL A 411 -5.25 -16.58 8.26
CA VAL A 411 -6.05 -17.64 8.88
C VAL A 411 -7.47 -17.16 9.21
N LEU A 412 -7.59 -15.95 9.75
CA LEU A 412 -8.89 -15.38 10.10
C LEU A 412 -9.71 -15.03 8.85
N LEU A 413 -9.06 -14.47 7.84
CA LEU A 413 -9.70 -14.17 6.56
C LEU A 413 -10.21 -15.43 5.87
N LYS A 414 -9.43 -16.51 5.87
CA LYS A 414 -9.89 -17.81 5.33
C LYS A 414 -11.13 -18.30 6.05
N ARG A 415 -11.14 -18.28 7.39
CA ARG A 415 -12.33 -18.66 8.17
C ARG A 415 -13.54 -17.79 7.83
N PHE A 416 -13.33 -16.50 7.62
CA PHE A 416 -14.38 -15.57 7.23
C PHE A 416 -14.89 -15.88 5.82
N ALA A 417 -14.00 -16.08 4.84
CA ALA A 417 -14.35 -16.48 3.49
C ALA A 417 -15.09 -17.83 3.43
N ASP A 418 -14.75 -18.77 4.32
CA ASP A 418 -15.44 -20.07 4.42
C ASP A 418 -16.91 -19.93 4.87
N THR A 419 -17.30 -18.81 5.50
CA THR A 419 -18.70 -18.54 5.89
C THR A 419 -19.56 -18.03 4.74
N THR A 420 -18.97 -17.60 3.62
CA THR A 420 -19.73 -17.12 2.46
C THR A 420 -20.49 -18.26 1.78
N LYS A 421 -21.70 -17.98 1.35
CA LYS A 421 -22.52 -18.93 0.60
C LYS A 421 -22.09 -19.04 -0.86
N VAL A 422 -21.62 -17.93 -1.41
CA VAL A 422 -21.17 -17.79 -2.80
C VAL A 422 -19.66 -18.05 -2.86
N LYS A 423 -19.20 -18.83 -3.82
CA LYS A 423 -17.79 -19.18 -3.97
C LYS A 423 -17.11 -18.33 -5.04
N CYS A 424 -17.66 -18.30 -6.23
CA CYS A 424 -17.13 -17.58 -7.39
C CYS A 424 -17.83 -16.22 -7.55
N PRO A 425 -17.11 -15.15 -7.94
CA PRO A 425 -17.67 -13.82 -8.18
C PRO A 425 -18.87 -13.80 -9.13
N GLY A 426 -18.83 -14.61 -10.19
CA GLY A 426 -19.92 -14.71 -11.15
C GLY A 426 -21.23 -15.36 -10.64
N ASP A 427 -21.21 -15.96 -9.44
CA ASP A 427 -22.43 -16.44 -8.77
C ASP A 427 -23.01 -15.38 -7.80
N ASN A 428 -22.37 -14.23 -7.67
CA ASN A 428 -22.87 -13.15 -6.82
C ASN A 428 -23.85 -12.27 -7.61
N ASP A 429 -25.15 -12.55 -7.45
CA ASP A 429 -26.22 -11.83 -8.17
C ASP A 429 -26.16 -10.33 -7.96
N PHE A 430 -25.77 -9.86 -6.77
CA PHE A 430 -25.64 -8.45 -6.48
C PHE A 430 -24.49 -7.84 -7.31
N ALA A 431 -23.29 -8.43 -7.30
CA ALA A 431 -22.15 -7.97 -8.06
C ALA A 431 -22.43 -7.99 -9.58
N GLN A 432 -23.04 -9.07 -10.07
CA GLN A 432 -23.50 -9.21 -11.45
C GLN A 432 -24.47 -8.10 -11.88
N ASN A 433 -25.39 -7.73 -10.99
CA ASN A 433 -26.33 -6.66 -11.27
C ASN A 433 -25.65 -5.28 -11.28
N GLU A 434 -24.81 -5.00 -10.29
CA GLU A 434 -24.11 -3.70 -10.18
C GLU A 434 -23.17 -3.45 -11.38
N VAL A 435 -22.45 -4.46 -11.86
CA VAL A 435 -21.55 -4.33 -13.04
C VAL A 435 -22.31 -3.84 -14.29
N LYS A 436 -23.59 -4.18 -14.42
CA LYS A 436 -24.41 -3.73 -15.57
C LYS A 436 -24.81 -2.25 -15.50
N HIS A 437 -24.80 -1.66 -14.30
CA HIS A 437 -25.30 -0.31 -14.05
C HIS A 437 -24.20 0.69 -13.70
N VAL A 438 -23.00 0.18 -13.36
CA VAL A 438 -21.84 0.99 -12.97
C VAL A 438 -20.79 0.90 -14.06
N ASP A 439 -20.28 2.04 -14.50
CA ASP A 439 -19.14 2.10 -15.40
C ASP A 439 -17.89 1.52 -14.69
N MET A 440 -17.42 0.37 -15.18
CA MET A 440 -16.27 -0.34 -14.64
C MET A 440 -14.95 0.08 -15.30
N GLU A 441 -14.97 0.94 -16.30
CA GLU A 441 -13.77 1.44 -16.93
C GLU A 441 -13.03 2.45 -16.06
N ARG A 442 -11.70 2.34 -16.07
CA ARG A 442 -10.80 3.23 -15.37
C ARG A 442 -10.55 4.48 -16.23
N VAL A 443 -11.15 5.59 -15.84
CA VAL A 443 -10.84 6.87 -16.45
C VAL A 443 -9.47 7.33 -15.96
N TYR A 444 -8.44 7.16 -16.79
CA TYR A 444 -7.17 7.83 -16.53
C TYR A 444 -7.34 9.32 -16.80
N LEU A 445 -7.15 10.15 -15.79
CA LEU A 445 -6.92 11.58 -16.03
C LEU A 445 -5.67 11.67 -16.92
N ARG A 446 -5.90 11.79 -18.24
CA ARG A 446 -4.83 12.02 -19.21
C ARG A 446 -4.18 13.34 -18.84
N LYS A 447 -2.98 13.27 -18.26
CA LYS A 447 -2.08 14.42 -18.15
C LYS A 447 -1.05 14.38 -19.26
#